data_7d7e400ee4dccbc67ebeb4fc4a1e5a3f
#
_entry.id   7d7e400ee4dccbc67ebeb4fc4a1e5a3f
#
_cell.length_a   1.000
_cell.length_b   1.000
_cell.length_c   1.000
_cell.angle_alpha   90.00
_cell.angle_beta   90.00
_cell.angle_gamma   90.00
#
_symmetry.space_group_name_H-M   'P 1'
#
loop_
_entity.id
_entity.type
_entity.pdbx_description
1 polymer ?
#
loop_
_entity_poly.entity_id
_entity_poly.type
_entity_poly.pdbx_seq_one_letter_code
_entity_poly.pdbx_strand_id
1 'polypeptide(L)'
;MLVLVCINTDPNSAKEVAQKLGACKEVKEVSLVNGIYDILAKVEGETIYEVNNFIIRRIRKMDKVTSTLSLLLLDSEKVDPENARAKVISDGIVYMK
;
A
#
# COMPACT_ATOMS: atom_id res chain seq x y z
N MET A 1 -6.58 4.23 -10.75
CA MET A 1 -5.40 4.61 -9.95
C MET A 1 -5.31 3.69 -8.75
N LEU A 2 -4.29 2.88 -8.69
CA LEU A 2 -4.09 1.89 -7.64
C LEU A 2 -2.86 2.25 -6.82
N VAL A 3 -3.02 2.28 -5.50
CA VAL A 3 -1.94 2.63 -4.57
C VAL A 3 -1.81 1.52 -3.54
N LEU A 4 -0.61 1.04 -3.36
CA LEU A 4 -0.28 0.12 -2.26
C LEU A 4 0.07 0.95 -1.04
N VAL A 5 -0.62 0.70 0.06
CA VAL A 5 -0.38 1.39 1.32
C VAL A 5 0.17 0.39 2.32
N CYS A 6 1.36 0.69 2.83
CA CYS A 6 2.01 -0.10 3.86
C CYS A 6 1.70 0.55 5.20
N ILE A 7 1.17 -0.20 6.15
CA ILE A 7 0.62 0.36 7.39
C ILE A 7 1.25 -0.32 8.59
N ASN A 8 1.68 0.50 9.55
CA ASN A 8 2.08 0.02 10.86
C ASN A 8 1.00 0.34 11.90
N THR A 9 0.83 -0.54 12.85
CA THR A 9 -0.18 -0.40 13.91
C THR A 9 0.48 -0.57 15.27
N ASP A 10 -0.29 -0.21 16.30
CA ASP A 10 0.09 -0.56 17.67
C ASP A 10 0.19 -2.09 17.83
N PRO A 11 0.98 -2.58 18.77
CA PRO A 11 1.09 -4.01 19.00
C PRO A 11 -0.28 -4.67 19.19
N ASN A 12 -0.46 -5.83 18.56
CA ASN A 12 -1.68 -6.64 18.64
C ASN A 12 -2.93 -5.99 18.06
N SER A 13 -2.77 -4.93 17.25
CA SER A 13 -3.91 -4.21 16.68
C SER A 13 -4.09 -4.40 15.19
N ALA A 14 -3.21 -5.16 14.53
CA ALA A 14 -3.22 -5.29 13.08
C ALA A 14 -4.52 -5.90 12.55
N LYS A 15 -5.05 -6.94 13.20
CA LYS A 15 -6.30 -7.58 12.77
C LYS A 15 -7.48 -6.62 12.84
N GLU A 16 -7.58 -5.87 13.93
CA GLU A 16 -8.65 -4.89 14.14
C GLU A 16 -8.61 -3.81 13.05
N VAL A 17 -7.43 -3.28 12.79
CA VAL A 17 -7.24 -2.26 11.76
C VAL A 17 -7.54 -2.84 10.38
N ALA A 18 -7.06 -4.05 10.09
CA ALA A 18 -7.31 -4.70 8.82
C ALA A 18 -8.81 -4.89 8.56
N GLN A 19 -9.58 -5.25 9.58
CA GLN A 19 -11.03 -5.39 9.45
C GLN A 19 -11.70 -4.07 9.12
N LYS A 20 -11.28 -2.99 9.76
CA LYS A 20 -11.80 -1.65 9.47
C LYS A 20 -11.47 -1.22 8.05
N LEU A 21 -10.25 -1.49 7.60
CA LEU A 21 -9.84 -1.19 6.22
C LEU A 21 -10.67 -1.99 5.22
N GLY A 22 -10.90 -3.25 5.48
CA GLY A 22 -11.68 -4.11 4.59
C GLY A 22 -13.13 -3.68 4.43
N ALA A 23 -13.66 -2.90 5.37
CA ALA A 23 -15.01 -2.37 5.28
C ALA A 23 -15.11 -1.12 4.39
N CYS A 24 -13.98 -0.53 4.00
CA CYS A 24 -13.97 0.66 3.16
C CYS A 24 -14.07 0.27 1.68
N LYS A 25 -14.95 0.93 0.94
CA LYS A 25 -15.14 0.62 -0.49
C LYS A 25 -13.90 0.92 -1.33
N GLU A 26 -13.09 1.88 -0.91
CA GLU A 26 -11.87 2.27 -1.60
C GLU A 26 -10.76 1.23 -1.48
N VAL A 27 -10.87 0.36 -0.49
CA VAL A 27 -9.85 -0.67 -0.23
C VAL A 27 -10.25 -1.94 -0.98
N LYS A 28 -9.39 -2.36 -1.90
CA LYS A 28 -9.65 -3.53 -2.76
C LYS A 28 -9.05 -4.81 -2.21
N GLU A 29 -8.00 -4.69 -1.44
CA GLU A 29 -7.34 -5.86 -0.86
C GLU A 29 -6.62 -5.45 0.41
N VAL A 30 -6.68 -6.29 1.42
CA VAL A 30 -5.96 -6.10 2.69
C VAL A 30 -5.26 -7.39 3.04
N SER A 31 -3.99 -7.30 3.37
CA SER A 31 -3.19 -8.46 3.78
C SER A 31 -2.47 -8.14 5.10
N LEU A 32 -2.53 -9.08 6.02
CA LEU A 32 -1.66 -9.05 7.19
C LEU A 32 -0.31 -9.58 6.75
N VAL A 33 0.75 -8.89 7.13
CA VAL A 33 2.10 -9.28 6.74
C VAL A 33 3.00 -9.34 7.98
N ASN A 34 4.10 -10.03 7.82
CA ASN A 34 5.06 -10.19 8.90
C ASN A 34 6.40 -9.62 8.44
N GLY A 35 6.73 -8.43 8.91
CA GLY A 35 7.94 -7.73 8.49
C GLY A 35 7.98 -6.33 9.08
N ILE A 36 8.57 -5.41 8.33
CA ILE A 36 8.68 -4.00 8.76
C ILE A 36 7.30 -3.37 8.92
N TYR A 37 6.36 -3.75 8.05
CA TYR A 37 4.98 -3.29 8.12
C TYR A 37 4.07 -4.41 8.60
N ASP A 38 2.94 -4.04 9.15
CA ASP A 38 1.95 -4.98 9.70
C ASP A 38 0.85 -5.32 8.71
N ILE A 39 0.50 -4.37 7.86
CA ILE A 39 -0.62 -4.49 6.92
C ILE A 39 -0.20 -3.92 5.56
N LEU A 40 -0.62 -4.60 4.50
CA LEU A 40 -0.59 -4.06 3.13
C LEU A 40 -2.03 -3.92 2.66
N ALA A 41 -2.38 -2.74 2.16
CA ALA A 41 -3.70 -2.47 1.61
C ALA A 41 -3.58 -1.90 0.20
N LYS A 42 -4.41 -2.40 -0.71
CA LYS A 42 -4.53 -1.83 -2.05
C LYS A 42 -5.73 -0.90 -2.07
N VAL A 43 -5.47 0.36 -2.35
CA VAL A 43 -6.48 1.42 -2.37
C VAL A 43 -6.65 1.92 -3.80
N GLU A 44 -7.89 2.01 -4.25
CA GLU A 44 -8.21 2.42 -5.61
C GLU A 44 -9.12 3.64 -5.62
N GLY A 45 -8.86 4.55 -6.55
CA GLY A 45 -9.68 5.72 -6.83
C GLY A 45 -9.48 6.15 -8.27
N GLU A 46 -10.28 7.08 -8.73
CA GLU A 46 -10.18 7.57 -10.10
C GLU A 46 -8.95 8.44 -10.30
N THR A 47 -8.58 9.21 -9.29
CA THR A 47 -7.43 10.10 -9.35
C THR A 47 -6.55 9.90 -8.13
N ILE A 48 -5.27 10.34 -8.26
CA ILE A 48 -4.34 10.30 -7.14
C ILE A 48 -4.83 11.19 -5.98
N TYR A 49 -5.56 12.26 -6.29
CA TYR A 49 -6.10 13.15 -5.26
C TYR A 49 -7.14 12.45 -4.40
N GLU A 50 -8.02 11.67 -5.02
CA GLU A 50 -9.01 10.88 -4.29
C GLU A 50 -8.34 9.89 -3.36
N VAL A 51 -7.36 9.15 -3.88
CA VAL A 51 -6.65 8.14 -3.09
C VAL A 51 -5.90 8.80 -1.94
N ASN A 52 -5.19 9.89 -2.20
CA ASN A 52 -4.46 10.60 -1.15
C ASN A 52 -5.39 11.16 -0.07
N ASN A 53 -6.53 11.72 -0.48
CA ASN A 53 -7.51 12.21 0.48
C ASN A 53 -8.03 11.09 1.38
N PHE A 54 -8.32 9.94 0.79
CA PHE A 54 -8.77 8.78 1.57
C PHE A 54 -7.70 8.34 2.56
N ILE A 55 -6.46 8.23 2.13
CA ILE A 55 -5.35 7.81 3.00
C ILE A 55 -5.18 8.79 4.15
N ILE A 56 -5.13 10.09 3.85
CA ILE A 56 -4.88 11.11 4.86
C ILE A 56 -6.06 11.25 5.82
N ARG A 57 -7.27 11.27 5.32
CA ARG A 57 -8.47 11.55 6.11
C ARG A 57 -9.05 10.33 6.81
N ARG A 58 -8.82 9.15 6.26
CA ARG A 58 -9.41 7.92 6.80
C ARG A 58 -8.37 6.99 7.40
N ILE A 59 -7.39 6.58 6.62
CA ILE A 59 -6.43 5.57 7.08
C ILE A 59 -5.53 6.13 8.17
N ARG A 60 -4.92 7.26 7.93
CA ARG A 60 -3.96 7.85 8.89
C ARG A 60 -4.62 8.31 10.19
N LYS A 61 -5.92 8.49 10.18
CA LYS A 61 -6.69 8.88 11.37
C LYS A 61 -7.35 7.71 12.08
N MET A 62 -7.20 6.51 11.57
CA MET A 62 -7.71 5.34 12.28
C MET A 62 -6.96 5.16 13.59
N ASP A 63 -7.72 4.85 14.62
CA ASP A 63 -7.14 4.52 15.92
C ASP A 63 -6.18 3.35 15.75
N LYS A 64 -5.03 3.43 16.39
CA LYS A 64 -3.99 2.40 16.40
C LYS A 64 -3.15 2.29 15.12
N VAL A 65 -3.39 3.11 14.12
CA VAL A 65 -2.48 3.27 12.99
C VAL A 65 -1.36 4.21 13.41
N THR A 66 -0.11 3.74 13.35
CA THR A 66 1.04 4.52 13.79
C THR A 66 1.78 5.19 12.65
N SER A 67 1.84 4.54 11.49
CA SER A 67 2.48 5.11 10.31
C SER A 67 1.96 4.48 9.04
N THR A 68 2.07 5.22 7.94
CA THR A 68 1.71 4.73 6.61
C THR A 68 2.77 5.14 5.60
N LEU A 69 2.98 4.28 4.61
CA LEU A 69 3.80 4.55 3.45
C LEU A 69 2.99 4.18 2.21
N SER A 70 2.85 5.12 1.28
CA SER A 70 2.07 4.90 0.07
C SER A 70 2.97 4.73 -1.13
N LEU A 71 2.72 3.70 -1.92
CA LEU A 71 3.48 3.40 -3.14
C LEU A 71 2.51 3.37 -4.31
N LEU A 72 2.71 4.26 -5.27
CA LEU A 72 1.91 4.28 -6.48
C LEU A 72 2.27 3.08 -7.36
N LEU A 73 1.25 2.33 -7.77
CA LEU A 73 1.43 1.21 -8.68
C LEU A 73 1.10 1.66 -10.10
N LEU A 74 2.03 1.38 -11.02
CA LEU A 74 1.84 1.67 -12.43
C LEU A 74 1.17 0.44 -13.09
N ASP A 75 -0.06 0.63 -13.54
CA ASP A 75 -0.90 -0.47 -14.00
C ASP A 75 -0.41 -1.16 -15.27
N SER A 76 0.32 -0.47 -16.10
CA SER A 76 0.63 -0.94 -17.45
C SER A 76 2.01 -1.57 -17.61
N GLU A 77 2.84 -1.52 -16.59
CA GLU A 77 4.21 -2.00 -16.72
C GLU A 77 4.44 -3.28 -15.93
N LYS A 78 4.29 -4.40 -16.62
CA LYS A 78 4.79 -5.66 -16.11
C LYS A 78 6.22 -5.80 -16.59
N VAL A 79 7.12 -5.94 -15.66
CA VAL A 79 8.54 -6.05 -15.96
C VAL A 79 8.95 -7.51 -15.89
N ASP A 80 9.52 -8.01 -17.00
CA ASP A 80 10.15 -9.33 -17.03
C ASP A 80 11.31 -9.32 -16.03
N PRO A 81 11.42 -10.32 -15.15
CA PRO A 81 12.49 -10.35 -14.16
C PRO A 81 13.90 -10.17 -14.73
N GLU A 82 14.18 -10.71 -15.90
CA GLU A 82 15.48 -10.54 -16.54
C GLU A 82 15.69 -9.09 -17.00
N ASN A 83 14.68 -8.51 -17.62
CA ASN A 83 14.73 -7.12 -18.05
C ASN A 83 14.73 -6.18 -16.84
N ALA A 84 14.05 -6.55 -15.78
CA ALA A 84 14.04 -5.77 -14.54
C ALA A 84 15.43 -5.64 -13.94
N ARG A 85 16.21 -6.71 -13.96
CA ARG A 85 17.59 -6.68 -13.45
C ARG A 85 18.45 -5.72 -14.25
N ALA A 86 18.31 -5.73 -15.57
CA ALA A 86 19.05 -4.81 -16.43
C ALA A 86 18.67 -3.36 -16.14
N LYS A 87 17.38 -3.08 -15.95
CA LYS A 87 16.90 -1.75 -15.63
C LYS A 87 17.37 -1.26 -14.26
N VAL A 88 17.37 -2.13 -13.26
CA VAL A 88 17.86 -1.80 -11.94
C VAL A 88 19.31 -1.34 -12.02
N ILE A 89 20.13 -2.02 -12.80
CA ILE A 89 21.54 -1.68 -12.97
C ILE A 89 21.69 -0.33 -13.68
N SER A 90 20.93 -0.10 -14.75
CA SER A 90 21.09 1.08 -15.59
C SER A 90 20.37 2.32 -15.02
N ASP A 91 19.21 2.15 -14.46
CA ASP A 91 18.35 3.27 -14.03
C ASP A 91 18.39 3.53 -12.52
N GLY A 92 18.97 2.63 -11.75
CA GLY A 92 18.95 2.71 -10.29
C GLY A 92 17.58 2.50 -9.68
N ILE A 93 16.65 1.92 -10.44
CA ILE A 93 15.29 1.65 -9.96
C ILE A 93 15.26 0.29 -9.27
N VAL A 94 14.64 0.26 -8.11
CA VAL A 94 14.51 -0.98 -7.33
C VAL A 94 13.11 -1.56 -7.55
N TYR A 95 13.07 -2.77 -8.10
CA TYR A 95 11.82 -3.51 -8.24
C TYR A 95 11.70 -4.52 -7.11
N MET A 96 10.60 -4.44 -6.39
CA MET A 96 10.29 -5.38 -5.31
C MET A 96 9.66 -6.62 -5.91
N LYS A 97 10.17 -7.76 -5.56
CA LYS A 97 9.59 -9.03 -5.99
C LYS A 97 8.75 -9.64 -4.90
#